data_8e2bf37e6f61db478827b2a59d439cd8
#
_entry.id   8e2bf37e6f61db478827b2a59d439cd8
#
_cell.length_a   1.000
_cell.length_b   1.000
_cell.length_c   1.000
_cell.angle_alpha   90.00
_cell.angle_beta   90.00
_cell.angle_gamma   90.00
#
_symmetry.space_group_name_H-M   'P 1'
#
loop_
_entity.id
_entity.type
_entity.pdbx_description
1 polymer ?
#
loop_
_entity_poly.entity_id
_entity_poly.type
_entity_poly.pdbx_seq_one_letter_code
_entity_poly.pdbx_strand_id
1 'polypeptide(L)'
;MLSDQRRAFSDEYVNLVLSVSGMYIEIAARNPIAALPAVTTQELKNIPCILIASKEQRQTEQEYYQTVIGIQGDFLYAENLEEARLLVTSGQGFMPVEGNSQTVNFGTSVCRSPLYRGEEQITRKYCLFWKKDNSGYYIEEFADILKQKFV
;
A
#
# COMPACT_ATOMS: atom_id res chain seq x y z
N MET A 1 4.52 -10.33 -15.54
CA MET A 1 4.78 -10.22 -14.11
C MET A 1 4.20 -8.93 -13.55
N LEU A 2 3.40 -9.05 -12.52
CA LEU A 2 2.85 -7.89 -11.86
C LEU A 2 3.91 -7.20 -11.01
N SER A 3 4.09 -5.92 -11.19
CA SER A 3 5.05 -5.14 -10.43
C SER A 3 4.57 -3.70 -10.30
N ASP A 4 5.06 -3.03 -9.28
CA ASP A 4 4.88 -1.60 -9.13
C ASP A 4 5.98 -0.83 -9.87
N GLN A 5 6.21 0.40 -9.50
CA GLN A 5 7.16 1.30 -10.19
C GLN A 5 8.60 0.79 -10.23
N ARG A 6 8.96 -0.19 -9.42
CA ARG A 6 10.36 -0.63 -9.32
C ARG A 6 10.91 -1.19 -10.61
N ARG A 7 10.06 -1.72 -11.48
CA ARG A 7 10.48 -2.32 -12.75
C ARG A 7 9.92 -1.60 -13.97
N ALA A 8 9.26 -0.47 -13.79
CA ALA A 8 8.56 0.21 -14.86
C ALA A 8 9.49 0.87 -15.89
N PHE A 9 10.78 0.96 -15.61
CA PHE A 9 11.73 1.70 -16.44
C PHE A 9 12.76 0.82 -17.14
N SER A 10 12.54 -0.47 -17.20
CA SER A 10 13.45 -1.36 -17.91
C SER A 10 13.25 -1.23 -19.42
N ASP A 11 14.37 -0.97 -20.14
CA ASP A 11 14.34 -0.84 -21.60
C ASP A 11 14.02 -2.15 -22.32
N GLU A 12 14.20 -3.28 -21.64
CA GLU A 12 13.91 -4.59 -22.21
C GLU A 12 12.43 -4.94 -22.21
N TYR A 13 11.59 -4.13 -21.56
CA TYR A 13 10.18 -4.42 -21.35
C TYR A 13 9.30 -3.33 -21.91
N VAL A 14 8.13 -3.74 -22.35
CA VAL A 14 7.04 -2.82 -22.64
C VAL A 14 6.25 -2.64 -21.35
N ASN A 15 5.98 -1.41 -20.98
CA ASN A 15 5.29 -1.07 -19.74
C ASN A 15 3.89 -0.55 -20.01
N LEU A 16 2.95 -1.00 -19.19
CA LEU A 16 1.58 -0.51 -19.23
C LEU A 16 1.12 -0.25 -17.81
N VAL A 17 0.80 1.00 -17.50
CA VAL A 17 0.22 1.36 -16.21
C VAL A 17 -1.26 0.99 -16.26
N LEU A 18 -1.67 0.02 -15.43
CA LEU A 18 -3.04 -0.48 -15.39
C LEU A 18 -3.89 0.22 -14.35
N SER A 19 -3.27 0.67 -13.27
CA SER A 19 -4.01 1.31 -12.19
C SER A 19 -3.09 2.20 -11.36
N VAL A 20 -3.67 3.29 -10.87
CA VAL A 20 -3.04 4.16 -9.88
C VAL A 20 -4.02 4.28 -8.71
N SER A 21 -3.58 3.88 -7.53
CA SER A 21 -4.40 3.95 -6.32
C SER A 21 -3.82 4.93 -5.33
N GLY A 22 -4.66 5.77 -4.74
CA GLY A 22 -4.24 6.61 -3.63
C GLY A 22 -3.96 5.77 -2.40
N MET A 23 -2.94 6.15 -1.64
CA MET A 23 -2.61 5.50 -0.39
C MET A 23 -3.32 6.19 0.76
N TYR A 24 -3.82 5.37 1.68
CA TYR A 24 -4.46 5.82 2.90
C TYR A 24 -3.86 5.06 4.07
N ILE A 25 -4.14 5.51 5.28
CA ILE A 25 -3.83 4.73 6.47
C ILE A 25 -5.11 4.51 7.27
N GLU A 26 -5.16 3.38 7.96
CA GLU A 26 -6.16 3.11 9.00
C GLU A 26 -5.47 3.23 10.34
N ILE A 27 -6.05 4.01 11.23
CA ILE A 27 -5.49 4.25 12.56
C ILE A 27 -6.63 4.34 13.58
N ALA A 28 -6.33 4.00 14.82
CA ALA A 28 -7.34 4.08 15.88
C ALA A 28 -7.88 5.51 15.99
N ALA A 29 -9.20 5.62 16.09
CA ALA A 29 -9.86 6.92 16.13
C ALA A 29 -9.43 7.78 17.32
N ARG A 30 -8.99 7.15 18.41
CA ARG A 30 -8.50 7.87 19.60
C ARG A 30 -7.09 8.45 19.44
N ASN A 31 -6.36 8.05 18.40
CA ASN A 31 -5.04 8.62 18.15
C ASN A 31 -5.22 10.05 17.61
N PRO A 32 -4.45 11.04 18.14
CA PRO A 32 -4.57 12.41 17.66
C PRO A 32 -4.38 12.59 16.17
N ILE A 33 -3.58 11.73 15.53
CA ILE A 33 -3.35 11.77 14.09
C ILE A 33 -4.64 11.48 13.31
N ALA A 34 -5.56 10.72 13.87
CA ALA A 34 -6.83 10.42 13.23
C ALA A 34 -7.70 11.65 12.99
N ALA A 35 -7.47 12.73 13.72
CA ALA A 35 -8.19 13.99 13.54
C ALA A 35 -7.67 14.84 12.39
N LEU A 36 -6.53 14.51 11.82
CA LEU A 36 -5.95 15.26 10.72
C LEU A 36 -6.67 14.98 9.41
N PRO A 37 -6.87 15.99 8.55
CA PRO A 37 -7.50 15.78 7.25
C PRO A 37 -6.62 14.96 6.30
N ALA A 38 -5.30 14.98 6.52
CA ALA A 38 -4.32 14.21 5.78
C ALA A 38 -3.16 13.92 6.71
N VAL A 39 -2.49 12.80 6.49
CA VAL A 39 -1.38 12.36 7.35
C VAL A 39 -0.13 12.23 6.50
N THR A 40 0.99 12.76 6.97
CA THR A 40 2.27 12.65 6.28
C THR A 40 3.09 11.50 6.84
N THR A 41 4.03 11.01 6.03
CA THR A 41 4.97 9.98 6.49
C THR A 41 5.80 10.47 7.67
N GLN A 42 6.09 11.76 7.71
CA GLN A 42 6.82 12.38 8.81
C GLN A 42 6.06 12.29 10.13
N GLU A 43 4.75 12.47 10.09
CA GLU A 43 3.91 12.37 11.29
C GLU A 43 3.80 10.94 11.80
N LEU A 44 4.05 9.95 10.96
CA LEU A 44 3.95 8.53 11.31
C LEU A 44 5.27 7.92 11.80
N LYS A 45 6.33 8.68 11.85
CA LYS A 45 7.68 8.15 12.13
C LYS A 45 7.83 7.43 13.47
N ASN A 46 6.98 7.73 14.44
CA ASN A 46 7.02 7.13 15.77
C ASN A 46 5.90 6.11 16.00
N ILE A 47 5.16 5.77 14.97
CA ILE A 47 4.03 4.84 15.05
C ILE A 47 4.37 3.62 14.20
N PRO A 48 4.29 2.40 14.77
CA PRO A 48 4.56 1.20 13.98
C PRO A 48 3.62 1.06 12.79
N CYS A 49 4.17 0.57 11.69
CA CYS A 49 3.43 0.29 10.47
C CYS A 49 3.05 -1.20 10.45
N ILE A 50 1.78 -1.49 10.31
CA ILE A 50 1.28 -2.85 10.33
C ILE A 50 1.10 -3.32 8.88
N LEU A 51 1.80 -4.39 8.53
CA LEU A 51 1.75 -4.97 7.19
C LEU A 51 1.19 -6.39 7.24
N ILE A 52 0.38 -6.72 6.24
CA ILE A 52 -0.11 -8.08 6.05
C ILE A 52 0.83 -8.77 5.08
N ALA A 53 1.66 -9.66 5.57
CA ALA A 53 2.66 -10.31 4.73
C ALA A 53 3.04 -11.68 5.30
N SER A 54 3.20 -12.65 4.40
CA SER A 54 3.78 -13.94 4.77
C SER A 54 5.24 -13.77 5.13
N LYS A 55 5.82 -14.77 5.78
CA LYS A 55 7.23 -14.71 6.20
C LYS A 55 8.17 -14.45 5.02
N GLU A 56 7.86 -15.03 3.86
CA GLU A 56 8.68 -14.87 2.67
C GLU A 56 8.57 -13.47 2.06
N GLN A 57 7.46 -12.78 2.30
CA GLN A 57 7.18 -11.48 1.72
C GLN A 57 7.58 -10.30 2.62
N ARG A 58 7.82 -10.56 3.90
CA ARG A 58 8.02 -9.48 4.88
C ARG A 58 9.15 -8.54 4.50
N GLN A 59 10.29 -9.07 4.11
CA GLN A 59 11.43 -8.24 3.79
C GLN A 59 11.17 -7.38 2.56
N THR A 60 10.60 -7.96 1.51
CA THR A 60 10.29 -7.24 0.28
C THR A 60 9.27 -6.14 0.53
N GLU A 61 8.22 -6.43 1.27
CA GLU A 61 7.20 -5.43 1.61
C GLU A 61 7.77 -4.32 2.49
N GLN A 62 8.56 -4.68 3.48
CA GLN A 62 9.19 -3.69 4.35
C GLN A 62 10.09 -2.75 3.56
N GLU A 63 10.92 -3.30 2.68
CA GLU A 63 11.80 -2.50 1.83
C GLU A 63 11.00 -1.53 0.95
N TYR A 64 9.90 -2.00 0.38
CA TYR A 64 9.05 -1.15 -0.42
C TYR A 64 8.50 0.03 0.39
N TYR A 65 7.95 -0.25 1.56
CA TYR A 65 7.38 0.81 2.39
C TYR A 65 8.45 1.77 2.93
N GLN A 66 9.65 1.27 3.18
CA GLN A 66 10.75 2.12 3.62
C GLN A 66 11.31 2.99 2.48
N THR A 67 11.53 2.41 1.32
CA THR A 67 12.27 3.08 0.24
C THR A 67 11.37 3.83 -0.72
N VAL A 68 10.22 3.29 -1.06
CA VAL A 68 9.31 3.90 -2.02
C VAL A 68 8.30 4.81 -1.33
N ILE A 69 7.65 4.32 -0.28
CA ILE A 69 6.65 5.09 0.44
C ILE A 69 7.29 6.08 1.41
N GLY A 70 8.37 5.69 2.06
CA GLY A 70 9.09 6.57 2.97
C GLY A 70 8.70 6.41 4.43
N ILE A 71 8.21 5.23 4.81
CA ILE A 71 7.87 4.93 6.21
C ILE A 71 9.15 4.74 7.01
N GLN A 72 9.31 5.49 8.09
CA GLN A 72 10.54 5.54 8.86
C GLN A 72 10.47 4.77 10.18
N GLY A 73 9.29 4.41 10.64
CA GLY A 73 9.11 3.75 11.93
C GLY A 73 9.32 2.24 11.86
N ASP A 74 8.97 1.60 12.96
CA ASP A 74 9.03 0.14 13.06
C ASP A 74 7.90 -0.52 12.28
N PHE A 75 8.04 -1.82 12.07
CA PHE A 75 7.02 -2.61 11.36
C PHE A 75 6.51 -3.72 12.24
N LEU A 76 5.20 -3.96 12.16
CA LEU A 76 4.54 -5.11 12.74
C LEU A 76 3.91 -5.91 11.61
N TYR A 77 3.83 -7.21 11.77
CA TYR A 77 3.29 -8.07 10.73
C TYR A 77 2.07 -8.81 11.21
N ALA A 78 1.06 -8.87 10.37
CA ALA A 78 -0.17 -9.62 10.59
C ALA A 78 -0.30 -10.69 9.51
N GLU A 79 -0.95 -11.79 9.83
CA GLU A 79 -1.16 -12.88 8.89
C GLU A 79 -2.37 -12.65 7.98
N ASN A 80 -3.32 -11.84 8.43
CA ASN A 80 -4.52 -11.55 7.67
C ASN A 80 -5.08 -10.18 8.07
N LEU A 81 -6.11 -9.75 7.34
CA LEU A 81 -6.72 -8.45 7.55
C LEU A 81 -7.38 -8.31 8.92
N GLU A 82 -8.01 -9.37 9.41
CA GLU A 82 -8.63 -9.33 10.74
C GLU A 82 -7.61 -9.06 11.83
N GLU A 83 -6.50 -9.78 11.80
CA GLU A 83 -5.42 -9.58 12.76
C GLU A 83 -4.85 -8.18 12.67
N ALA A 84 -4.62 -7.69 11.45
CA ALA A 84 -4.11 -6.35 11.24
C ALA A 84 -5.06 -5.30 11.83
N ARG A 85 -6.35 -5.44 11.61
CA ARG A 85 -7.34 -4.50 12.15
C ARG A 85 -7.46 -4.56 13.66
N LEU A 86 -7.28 -5.71 14.25
CA LEU A 86 -7.21 -5.82 15.71
C LEU A 86 -6.02 -5.05 16.26
N LEU A 87 -4.87 -5.13 15.61
CA LEU A 87 -3.69 -4.36 16.01
C LEU A 87 -3.94 -2.85 15.87
N VAL A 88 -4.59 -2.42 14.80
CA VAL A 88 -4.97 -1.03 14.60
C VAL A 88 -5.92 -0.56 15.70
N THR A 89 -6.99 -1.31 15.91
CA THR A 89 -8.03 -0.97 16.87
C THR A 89 -7.48 -0.89 18.30
N SER A 90 -6.54 -1.77 18.64
CA SER A 90 -5.91 -1.78 19.96
C SER A 90 -4.84 -0.69 20.12
N GLY A 91 -4.57 0.08 19.07
CA GLY A 91 -3.60 1.18 19.15
C GLY A 91 -2.16 0.77 18.98
N GLN A 92 -1.90 -0.40 18.41
CA GLN A 92 -0.53 -0.89 18.22
C GLN A 92 0.20 -0.20 17.08
N GLY A 93 -0.53 0.37 16.12
CA GLY A 93 0.07 1.02 14.97
C GLY A 93 -0.97 1.46 13.95
N PHE A 94 -0.50 1.85 12.78
CA PHE A 94 -1.35 2.18 11.64
C PHE A 94 -1.17 1.14 10.54
N MET A 95 -2.18 1.00 9.68
CA MET A 95 -2.11 0.09 8.55
C MET A 95 -2.24 0.88 7.25
N PRO A 96 -1.25 0.80 6.35
CA PRO A 96 -1.40 1.41 5.03
C PRO A 96 -2.38 0.61 4.20
N VAL A 97 -3.27 1.30 3.50
CA VAL A 97 -4.25 0.68 2.62
C VAL A 97 -4.31 1.43 1.31
N GLU A 98 -4.62 0.72 0.25
CA GLU A 98 -4.91 1.33 -1.01
C GLU A 98 -6.40 1.61 -1.06
N GLY A 99 -6.74 2.79 -1.55
CA GLY A 99 -8.13 3.16 -1.62
C GLY A 99 -8.50 3.69 -2.97
N ASN A 100 -9.75 3.52 -3.31
CA ASN A 100 -10.44 4.41 -4.18
C ASN A 100 -11.14 5.41 -3.26
N SER A 101 -11.78 6.40 -3.81
CA SER A 101 -12.37 7.50 -3.07
C SER A 101 -13.51 7.12 -2.11
N GLN A 102 -13.85 5.85 -2.00
CA GLN A 102 -14.93 5.43 -1.14
C GLN A 102 -14.45 5.23 0.27
N THR A 103 -15.06 5.97 1.18
CA THR A 103 -14.85 5.79 2.61
C THR A 103 -15.47 4.48 3.05
N VAL A 104 -14.64 3.58 3.52
CA VAL A 104 -15.15 2.38 4.18
C VAL A 104 -15.43 2.75 5.62
N ASN A 105 -16.66 2.58 6.03
CA ASN A 105 -17.06 2.89 7.40
C ASN A 105 -16.76 1.68 8.29
N PHE A 106 -15.75 1.84 9.14
CA PHE A 106 -15.36 0.83 10.12
C PHE A 106 -15.98 1.08 11.49
N GLY A 107 -17.02 1.88 11.55
CA GLY A 107 -17.60 2.31 12.80
C GLY A 107 -16.83 3.48 13.40
N THR A 108 -16.82 3.58 14.73
CA THR A 108 -16.23 4.71 15.43
C THR A 108 -14.81 4.46 15.95
N SER A 109 -14.29 3.26 15.82
CA SER A 109 -13.00 2.89 16.43
C SER A 109 -11.80 3.08 15.52
N VAL A 110 -11.99 3.17 14.21
CA VAL A 110 -10.91 3.30 13.24
C VAL A 110 -11.23 4.40 12.25
N CYS A 111 -10.25 5.23 11.97
CA CYS A 111 -10.35 6.27 10.94
C CYS A 111 -9.44 5.94 9.78
N ARG A 112 -9.86 6.31 8.58
CA ARG A 112 -9.06 6.21 7.38
C ARG A 112 -8.72 7.62 6.90
N SER A 113 -7.42 7.88 6.71
CA SER A 113 -6.94 9.19 6.28
C SER A 113 -5.99 9.04 5.10
N PRO A 114 -6.01 9.99 4.13
CA PRO A 114 -5.07 9.92 3.02
C PRO A 114 -3.64 10.14 3.48
N LEU A 115 -2.72 9.40 2.89
CA LEU A 115 -1.30 9.43 3.22
C LEU A 115 -0.56 10.32 2.22
N TYR A 116 0.14 11.31 2.74
CA TYR A 116 0.85 12.31 1.95
C TYR A 116 2.35 12.26 2.18
N ARG A 117 3.08 12.66 1.17
CA ARG A 117 4.48 13.03 1.29
C ARG A 117 4.58 14.50 0.89
N GLY A 118 4.85 15.36 1.87
CA GLY A 118 4.77 16.80 1.63
C GLY A 118 3.34 17.22 1.29
N GLU A 119 3.13 17.79 0.13
CA GLU A 119 1.82 18.29 -0.31
C GLU A 119 1.10 17.34 -1.26
N GLU A 120 1.70 16.20 -1.61
CA GLU A 120 1.13 15.26 -2.55
C GLU A 120 0.73 13.96 -1.89
N GLN A 121 -0.46 13.47 -2.23
CA GLN A 121 -0.89 12.15 -1.78
C GLN A 121 -0.01 11.09 -2.43
N ILE A 122 0.47 10.16 -1.62
CA ILE A 122 1.23 9.02 -2.10
C ILE A 122 0.30 8.10 -2.87
N THR A 123 0.75 7.65 -4.03
CA THR A 123 0.00 6.72 -4.86
C THR A 123 0.81 5.45 -5.07
N ARG A 124 0.13 4.36 -5.34
CA ARG A 124 0.76 3.12 -5.75
C ARG A 124 0.30 2.80 -7.16
N LYS A 125 1.26 2.61 -8.05
CA LYS A 125 0.99 2.28 -9.44
C LYS A 125 1.21 0.79 -9.66
N TYR A 126 0.26 0.17 -10.31
CA TYR A 126 0.38 -1.21 -10.75
C TYR A 126 0.61 -1.21 -12.24
N CYS A 127 1.71 -1.83 -12.64
CA CYS A 127 2.15 -1.87 -14.03
C CYS A 127 2.19 -3.30 -14.50
N LEU A 128 1.76 -3.51 -15.72
CA LEU A 128 1.98 -4.74 -16.43
C LEU A 128 3.14 -4.52 -17.39
N PHE A 129 4.10 -5.42 -17.41
CA PHE A 129 5.24 -5.31 -18.33
C PHE A 129 5.61 -6.68 -18.86
N TRP A 130 6.22 -6.68 -20.06
CA TRP A 130 6.65 -7.90 -20.72
C TRP A 130 7.83 -7.57 -21.63
N LYS A 131 8.59 -8.60 -22.00
CA LYS A 131 9.71 -8.41 -22.93
C LYS A 131 9.19 -8.06 -24.30
N LYS A 132 9.86 -7.14 -24.98
CA LYS A 132 9.47 -6.66 -26.30
C LYS A 132 9.48 -7.74 -27.37
N ASP A 133 10.38 -8.71 -27.25
CA ASP A 133 10.55 -9.79 -28.22
C ASP A 133 9.77 -11.06 -27.88
N ASN A 134 9.08 -11.07 -26.77
CA ASN A 134 8.33 -12.23 -26.32
C ASN A 134 7.05 -11.80 -25.60
N SER A 135 6.31 -10.94 -26.28
CA SER A 135 5.09 -10.42 -25.72
C SER A 135 4.00 -11.49 -25.66
N GLY A 136 3.27 -11.56 -24.59
CA GLY A 136 2.11 -12.40 -24.45
C GLY A 136 2.12 -13.30 -23.24
N TYR A 137 3.20 -13.99 -22.99
CA TYR A 137 3.23 -14.99 -21.94
C TYR A 137 3.07 -14.47 -20.54
N TYR A 138 3.79 -13.41 -20.24
CA TYR A 138 3.79 -12.86 -18.89
C TYR A 138 2.57 -12.00 -18.61
N ILE A 139 1.97 -11.49 -19.67
CA ILE A 139 0.85 -10.57 -19.58
C ILE A 139 -0.41 -11.28 -19.12
N GLU A 140 -0.67 -12.47 -19.65
CA GLU A 140 -1.92 -13.18 -19.38
C GLU A 140 -2.12 -13.47 -17.91
N GLU A 141 -1.09 -13.98 -17.27
CA GLU A 141 -1.16 -14.32 -15.85
C GLU A 141 -1.44 -13.10 -14.97
N PHE A 142 -0.74 -12.02 -15.23
CA PHE A 142 -0.85 -10.83 -14.38
C PHE A 142 -2.05 -9.96 -14.72
N ALA A 143 -2.51 -9.98 -15.95
CA ALA A 143 -3.72 -9.28 -16.32
C ALA A 143 -4.93 -9.86 -15.61
N ASP A 144 -5.00 -11.17 -15.45
CA ASP A 144 -6.10 -11.80 -14.73
C ASP A 144 -6.09 -11.41 -13.25
N ILE A 145 -4.92 -11.40 -12.63
CA ILE A 145 -4.79 -10.97 -11.24
C ILE A 145 -5.25 -9.52 -11.08
N LEU A 146 -4.85 -8.65 -11.98
CA LEU A 146 -5.22 -7.24 -11.93
C LEU A 146 -6.72 -7.04 -12.16
N LYS A 147 -7.33 -7.79 -13.06
CA LYS A 147 -8.76 -7.72 -13.29
C LYS A 147 -9.55 -8.10 -12.05
N GLN A 148 -9.10 -9.10 -11.33
CA GLN A 148 -9.74 -9.50 -10.07
C GLN A 148 -9.61 -8.42 -9.01
N LYS A 149 -8.55 -7.64 -9.04
CA LYS A 149 -8.27 -6.64 -8.03
C LYS A 149 -8.93 -5.29 -8.32
N PHE A 150 -9.06 -4.90 -9.59
CA PHE A 150 -9.44 -3.54 -9.98
C PHE A 150 -10.71 -3.44 -10.80
N VAL A 151 -11.37 -4.53 -11.07
CA VAL A 151 -12.63 -4.52 -11.79
C VAL A 151 -13.81 -4.63 -10.85
#